data_742b9972f3d68a298605d55b14e927af
#
_entry.id   742b9972f3d68a298605d55b14e927af
#
_cell.length_a   1.000
_cell.length_b   1.000
_cell.length_c   1.000
_cell.angle_alpha   90.00
_cell.angle_beta   90.00
_cell.angle_gamma   90.00
#
_symmetry.space_group_name_H-M   'P 1'
#
loop_
_entity.id
_entity.type
_entity.pdbx_description
1 polymer ?
#
loop_
_entity_poly.entity_id
_entity_poly.type
_entity_poly.pdbx_seq_one_letter_code
_entity_poly.pdbx_strand_id
1 'polypeptide(L)'
;MDQQTFIHEYARERKNTNSLKWDALEERFGDADLLPLWVADMEFATPKAVTDALTKRIAHGIFGYSGVDKEYFNTYLGWQARHENTPFKEEWLQFSTGVVQAIYDLVDCFTEKGETVMIQRPVYYPFSNAIKDKQRKLVNSPLKNVDGHYEMDLADFEAKVVSEKVKLFILCSPHNPVGRVWSEEELANVLTICQKHGVLVIADEIHSDFMMPGQTFTSAISVNEGAFLDHLIVLNAPSKTFNLASLLNSHIWIPNEALRKQYRAYAKVNRQTESSLIGQVAAQAAYANGDEWLAALIDVIYHNYQYIKTNLEAAVPSVKVGELQGTYLLWIDLSQSLNGRTTKEVVQDQAKLAVDFGDWFAPDAKDFIRFNLATTPANIKQAVDQLIAALKQ
;
A
#
# COMPACT_ATOMS: atom_id res chain seq x y z
N MET A 1 22.68 -5.83 -7.88
CA MET A 1 22.39 -7.30 -8.10
C MET A 1 21.54 -7.42 -9.35
N ASP A 2 21.84 -8.39 -10.24
CA ASP A 2 20.97 -8.63 -11.40
C ASP A 2 19.73 -9.45 -11.02
N GLN A 3 18.71 -9.43 -11.89
CA GLN A 3 17.41 -10.05 -11.67
C GLN A 3 17.50 -11.58 -11.42
N GLN A 4 18.33 -12.31 -12.17
CA GLN A 4 18.43 -13.75 -12.02
C GLN A 4 19.06 -14.13 -10.68
N THR A 5 20.11 -13.41 -10.28
CA THR A 5 20.75 -13.56 -8.97
C THR A 5 19.74 -13.24 -7.85
N PHE A 6 18.98 -12.15 -7.97
CA PHE A 6 17.96 -11.79 -6.99
C PHE A 6 16.91 -12.90 -6.82
N ILE A 7 16.35 -13.39 -7.91
CA ILE A 7 15.34 -14.46 -7.87
C ILE A 7 15.92 -15.73 -7.25
N HIS A 8 17.15 -16.13 -7.65
CA HIS A 8 17.81 -17.32 -7.11
C HIS A 8 18.04 -17.20 -5.59
N GLU A 9 18.48 -16.04 -5.11
CA GLU A 9 18.81 -15.84 -3.71
C GLU A 9 17.59 -15.64 -2.82
N TYR A 10 16.56 -14.97 -3.32
CA TYR A 10 15.45 -14.49 -2.47
C TYR A 10 14.09 -15.14 -2.71
N ALA A 11 13.83 -15.77 -3.86
CA ALA A 11 12.55 -16.45 -4.06
C ALA A 11 12.38 -17.64 -3.10
N ARG A 12 11.19 -17.78 -2.53
CA ARG A 12 10.87 -18.84 -1.56
C ARG A 12 9.52 -19.47 -1.87
N GLU A 13 9.46 -20.80 -1.71
CA GLU A 13 8.21 -21.53 -1.64
C GLU A 13 7.48 -21.16 -0.33
N ARG A 14 6.18 -20.89 -0.43
CA ARG A 14 5.39 -20.43 0.72
C ARG A 14 4.23 -21.35 1.10
N LYS A 15 3.98 -22.43 0.36
CA LYS A 15 2.97 -23.43 0.73
C LYS A 15 3.37 -24.11 2.03
N ASN A 16 2.38 -24.39 2.89
CA ASN A 16 2.56 -25.03 4.20
C ASN A 16 3.45 -24.24 5.18
N THR A 17 3.44 -22.90 5.07
CA THR A 17 4.14 -22.00 5.99
C THR A 17 3.21 -21.08 6.78
N ASN A 18 1.91 -21.38 6.82
CA ASN A 18 0.84 -20.52 7.29
C ASN A 18 0.74 -19.19 6.51
N SER A 19 1.13 -19.21 5.25
CA SER A 19 1.00 -18.06 4.37
C SER A 19 -0.47 -17.81 4.04
N LEU A 20 -1.01 -16.67 4.45
CA LEU A 20 -2.38 -16.28 4.09
C LEU A 20 -2.59 -16.35 2.56
N LYS A 21 -1.59 -15.91 1.79
CA LYS A 21 -1.66 -15.87 0.33
C LYS A 21 -1.75 -17.25 -0.32
N TRP A 22 -1.06 -18.26 0.21
CA TRP A 22 -0.94 -19.58 -0.36
C TRP A 22 -1.79 -20.63 0.35
N ASP A 23 -1.88 -20.56 1.68
CA ASP A 23 -2.48 -21.63 2.48
C ASP A 23 -3.97 -21.38 2.83
N ALA A 24 -4.49 -20.15 2.58
CA ALA A 24 -5.90 -19.82 2.79
C ALA A 24 -6.73 -19.78 1.48
N LEU A 25 -6.24 -20.35 0.38
CA LEU A 25 -6.91 -20.31 -0.92
C LEU A 25 -8.26 -21.05 -0.88
N GLU A 26 -8.31 -22.26 -0.31
CA GLU A 26 -9.55 -23.02 -0.15
C GLU A 26 -10.59 -22.26 0.69
N GLU A 27 -10.17 -21.73 1.84
CA GLU A 27 -11.07 -20.98 2.73
C GLU A 27 -11.60 -19.69 2.06
N ARG A 28 -10.74 -18.99 1.32
CA ARG A 28 -11.06 -17.66 0.77
C ARG A 28 -11.75 -17.70 -0.59
N PHE A 29 -11.36 -18.64 -1.44
CA PHE A 29 -11.77 -18.72 -2.84
C PHE A 29 -12.54 -20.02 -3.16
N GLY A 30 -12.50 -21.03 -2.27
CA GLY A 30 -13.13 -22.32 -2.49
C GLY A 30 -12.36 -23.26 -3.42
N ASP A 31 -11.08 -23.00 -3.69
CA ASP A 31 -10.22 -23.81 -4.54
C ASP A 31 -8.76 -23.64 -4.11
N ALA A 32 -8.13 -24.70 -3.61
CA ALA A 32 -6.75 -24.70 -3.10
C ALA A 32 -5.69 -24.67 -4.22
N ASP A 33 -6.08 -24.94 -5.47
CA ASP A 33 -5.15 -25.11 -6.59
C ASP A 33 -4.99 -23.82 -7.43
N LEU A 34 -5.57 -22.70 -6.98
CA LEU A 34 -5.43 -21.43 -7.67
C LEU A 34 -4.00 -20.91 -7.58
N LEU A 35 -3.53 -20.23 -8.63
CA LEU A 35 -2.29 -19.46 -8.59
C LEU A 35 -2.56 -18.08 -7.92
N PRO A 36 -1.95 -17.79 -6.75
CA PRO A 36 -2.29 -16.58 -6.01
C PRO A 36 -1.48 -15.36 -6.47
N LEU A 37 -2.21 -14.32 -6.87
CA LEU A 37 -1.72 -12.98 -7.17
C LEU A 37 -2.50 -11.90 -6.38
N TRP A 38 -3.15 -12.31 -5.29
CA TRP A 38 -3.89 -11.42 -4.36
C TRP A 38 -2.96 -10.87 -3.26
N VAL A 39 -3.28 -10.80 -2.05
CA VAL A 39 -2.52 -10.26 -0.90
C VAL A 39 -1.23 -9.51 -1.27
N ALA A 40 -1.13 -8.26 -0.80
CA ALA A 40 0.05 -7.43 -1.04
C ALA A 40 1.20 -7.79 -0.08
N ASP A 41 1.76 -8.99 -0.26
CA ASP A 41 3.04 -9.48 0.26
C ASP A 41 3.83 -10.14 -0.89
N MET A 42 5.02 -10.68 -0.65
CA MET A 42 5.94 -11.08 -1.72
C MET A 42 6.36 -12.55 -1.59
N GLU A 43 6.76 -13.16 -2.71
CA GLU A 43 7.44 -14.45 -2.75
C GLU A 43 8.96 -14.33 -2.54
N PHE A 44 9.46 -13.15 -2.18
CA PHE A 44 10.88 -12.90 -1.94
C PHE A 44 11.15 -12.74 -0.44
N ALA A 45 12.18 -13.44 0.05
CA ALA A 45 12.67 -13.27 1.40
C ALA A 45 13.15 -11.82 1.61
N THR A 46 13.03 -11.33 2.83
CA THR A 46 13.58 -10.03 3.24
C THR A 46 15.11 -9.97 3.05
N PRO A 47 15.75 -8.78 2.97
CA PRO A 47 17.20 -8.66 2.87
C PRO A 47 17.95 -9.50 3.92
N LYS A 48 19.06 -10.14 3.52
CA LYS A 48 19.85 -11.02 4.40
C LYS A 48 20.24 -10.32 5.72
N ALA A 49 20.56 -9.04 5.69
CA ALA A 49 20.89 -8.27 6.89
C ALA A 49 19.77 -8.28 7.94
N VAL A 50 18.51 -8.37 7.51
CA VAL A 50 17.35 -8.47 8.41
C VAL A 50 17.35 -9.82 9.12
N THR A 51 17.49 -10.91 8.38
CA THR A 51 17.50 -12.26 8.97
C THR A 51 18.69 -12.45 9.91
N ASP A 52 19.87 -11.90 9.58
CA ASP A 52 21.05 -11.94 10.43
C ASP A 52 20.82 -11.15 11.75
N ALA A 53 20.27 -9.94 11.67
CA ALA A 53 19.95 -9.13 12.84
C ALA A 53 18.90 -9.80 13.74
N LEU A 54 17.85 -10.37 13.17
CA LEU A 54 16.83 -11.12 13.88
C LEU A 54 17.41 -12.36 14.55
N THR A 55 18.24 -13.14 13.86
CA THR A 55 18.90 -14.33 14.42
C THR A 55 19.75 -13.95 15.63
N LYS A 56 20.55 -12.88 15.52
CA LYS A 56 21.35 -12.37 16.63
C LYS A 56 20.49 -11.96 17.82
N ARG A 57 19.36 -11.28 17.56
CA ARG A 57 18.44 -10.81 18.62
C ARG A 57 17.73 -11.98 19.30
N ILE A 58 17.30 -12.99 18.52
CA ILE A 58 16.66 -14.20 19.04
C ILE A 58 17.64 -15.00 19.89
N ALA A 59 18.88 -15.15 19.46
CA ALA A 59 19.94 -15.86 20.19
C ALA A 59 20.28 -15.21 21.56
N HIS A 60 20.02 -13.89 21.72
CA HIS A 60 20.16 -13.22 23.02
C HIS A 60 19.19 -13.75 24.07
N GLY A 61 17.99 -14.23 23.67
CA GLY A 61 17.06 -14.99 24.51
C GLY A 61 16.26 -14.19 25.54
N ILE A 62 16.41 -12.86 25.64
CA ILE A 62 15.66 -12.00 26.59
C ILE A 62 14.73 -11.07 25.80
N PHE A 63 13.41 -11.23 25.98
CA PHE A 63 12.36 -10.46 25.30
C PHE A 63 11.53 -9.65 26.30
N GLY A 64 12.19 -9.04 27.29
CA GLY A 64 11.57 -8.12 28.24
C GLY A 64 11.18 -6.79 27.59
N TYR A 65 10.67 -5.86 28.40
CA TYR A 65 10.31 -4.51 27.92
C TYR A 65 11.51 -3.82 27.28
N SER A 66 11.29 -3.26 26.10
CA SER A 66 12.33 -2.59 25.31
C SER A 66 11.79 -1.27 24.78
N GLY A 67 12.62 -0.23 24.81
CA GLY A 67 12.34 1.06 24.16
C GLY A 67 12.89 1.11 22.76
N VAL A 68 12.46 2.12 22.00
CA VAL A 68 13.07 2.48 20.72
C VAL A 68 14.33 3.29 20.99
N ASP A 69 15.45 2.91 20.37
CA ASP A 69 16.69 3.66 20.51
C ASP A 69 16.82 4.79 19.44
N LYS A 70 17.76 5.70 19.68
CA LYS A 70 18.02 6.80 18.72
C LYS A 70 18.53 6.32 17.37
N GLU A 71 19.19 5.17 17.33
CA GLU A 71 19.74 4.61 16.12
C GLU A 71 18.66 4.16 15.17
N TYR A 72 17.50 3.71 15.67
CA TYR A 72 16.33 3.42 14.85
C TYR A 72 15.92 4.63 14.01
N PHE A 73 15.74 5.78 14.67
CA PHE A 73 15.34 7.00 13.97
C PHE A 73 16.41 7.50 13.01
N ASN A 74 17.68 7.51 13.43
CA ASN A 74 18.80 7.90 12.56
C ASN A 74 18.89 7.04 11.31
N THR A 75 18.69 5.72 11.46
CA THR A 75 18.69 4.77 10.33
C THR A 75 17.55 5.04 9.37
N TYR A 76 16.35 5.31 9.90
CA TYR A 76 15.19 5.70 9.10
C TYR A 76 15.43 7.03 8.36
N LEU A 77 15.98 8.05 9.02
CA LEU A 77 16.34 9.31 8.35
C LEU A 77 17.40 9.11 7.26
N GLY A 78 18.37 8.24 7.50
CA GLY A 78 19.37 7.88 6.48
C GLY A 78 18.73 7.25 5.25
N TRP A 79 17.72 6.38 5.45
CA TRP A 79 16.91 5.83 4.37
C TRP A 79 16.18 6.94 3.59
N GLN A 80 15.46 7.80 4.30
CA GLN A 80 14.72 8.91 3.71
C GLN A 80 15.63 9.86 2.91
N ALA A 81 16.80 10.17 3.43
CA ALA A 81 17.75 11.04 2.73
C ALA A 81 18.27 10.43 1.41
N ARG A 82 18.34 9.10 1.30
CA ARG A 82 18.78 8.41 0.08
C ARG A 82 17.66 8.22 -0.96
N HIS A 83 16.39 8.17 -0.52
CA HIS A 83 15.25 7.81 -1.37
C HIS A 83 14.31 8.98 -1.65
N GLU A 84 13.80 9.64 -0.62
CA GLU A 84 12.70 10.59 -0.76
C GLU A 84 13.05 12.02 -0.31
N ASN A 85 14.16 12.16 0.42
CA ASN A 85 14.61 13.42 1.05
C ASN A 85 13.53 14.11 1.91
N THR A 86 12.64 13.33 2.53
CA THR A 86 11.55 13.86 3.37
C THR A 86 12.07 14.27 4.75
N PRO A 87 11.77 15.51 5.23
CA PRO A 87 12.35 16.05 6.46
C PRO A 87 11.56 15.63 7.71
N PHE A 88 11.54 14.34 8.04
CA PHE A 88 10.92 13.85 9.27
C PHE A 88 11.67 14.31 10.51
N LYS A 89 10.92 14.49 11.64
CA LYS A 89 11.49 14.79 12.96
C LYS A 89 11.13 13.70 13.96
N GLU A 90 12.08 13.34 14.83
CA GLU A 90 11.89 12.28 15.83
C GLU A 90 10.65 12.49 16.70
N GLU A 91 10.40 13.72 17.13
CA GLU A 91 9.25 14.06 17.97
C GLU A 91 7.88 13.81 17.31
N TRP A 92 7.83 13.75 15.97
CA TRP A 92 6.59 13.46 15.22
C TRP A 92 6.22 11.98 15.24
N LEU A 93 7.21 11.10 15.49
CA LEU A 93 7.04 9.65 15.41
C LEU A 93 6.16 9.11 16.53
N GLN A 94 5.17 8.33 16.12
CA GLN A 94 4.39 7.41 16.93
C GLN A 94 4.39 6.04 16.23
N PHE A 95 4.20 4.96 16.98
CA PHE A 95 4.17 3.62 16.43
C PHE A 95 2.76 3.05 16.39
N SER A 96 2.54 2.12 15.44
CA SER A 96 1.38 1.24 15.39
C SER A 96 1.81 -0.16 14.95
N THR A 97 0.97 -1.16 15.18
CA THR A 97 1.20 -2.53 14.74
C THR A 97 1.03 -2.73 13.23
N GLY A 98 0.43 -1.76 12.53
CA GLY A 98 0.23 -1.76 11.08
C GLY A 98 -0.48 -0.49 10.64
N VAL A 99 -0.31 -0.10 9.37
CA VAL A 99 -0.93 1.11 8.82
C VAL A 99 -2.46 1.03 8.86
N VAL A 100 -3.06 -0.15 8.61
CA VAL A 100 -4.51 -0.32 8.73
C VAL A 100 -4.97 -0.05 10.17
N GLN A 101 -4.27 -0.60 11.18
CA GLN A 101 -4.58 -0.29 12.59
C GLN A 101 -4.44 1.21 12.88
N ALA A 102 -3.38 1.84 12.36
CA ALA A 102 -3.19 3.28 12.51
C ALA A 102 -4.37 4.08 11.93
N ILE A 103 -4.89 3.70 10.76
CA ILE A 103 -6.04 4.35 10.14
C ILE A 103 -7.29 4.22 11.03
N TYR A 104 -7.57 3.02 11.56
CA TYR A 104 -8.69 2.82 12.50
C TYR A 104 -8.56 3.71 13.74
N ASP A 105 -7.36 3.81 14.31
CA ASP A 105 -7.08 4.61 15.48
C ASP A 105 -7.20 6.12 15.21
N LEU A 106 -6.69 6.57 14.08
CA LEU A 106 -6.73 7.98 13.70
C LEU A 106 -8.16 8.43 13.34
N VAL A 107 -8.93 7.60 12.64
CA VAL A 107 -10.36 7.86 12.38
C VAL A 107 -11.12 7.98 13.70
N ASP A 108 -10.84 7.09 14.65
CA ASP A 108 -11.51 7.12 15.97
C ASP A 108 -11.07 8.30 16.83
N CYS A 109 -9.78 8.64 16.81
CA CYS A 109 -9.20 9.74 17.59
C CYS A 109 -9.63 11.13 17.12
N PHE A 110 -9.74 11.33 15.80
CA PHE A 110 -9.91 12.67 15.22
C PHE A 110 -11.30 12.94 14.64
N THR A 111 -12.21 11.99 14.75
CA THR A 111 -13.61 12.19 14.36
C THR A 111 -14.54 11.58 15.40
N GLU A 112 -15.80 12.03 15.39
CA GLU A 112 -16.87 11.46 16.20
C GLU A 112 -17.79 10.56 15.36
N LYS A 113 -18.61 9.73 16.03
CA LYS A 113 -19.62 8.90 15.35
C LYS A 113 -20.58 9.78 14.57
N GLY A 114 -20.83 9.40 13.31
CA GLY A 114 -21.67 10.15 12.38
C GLY A 114 -20.96 11.29 11.63
N GLU A 115 -19.75 11.69 12.03
CA GLU A 115 -18.96 12.64 11.24
C GLU A 115 -18.47 12.02 9.94
N THR A 116 -18.13 12.86 8.98
CA THR A 116 -17.87 12.49 7.60
C THR A 116 -16.37 12.32 7.35
N VAL A 117 -16.01 11.16 6.79
CA VAL A 117 -14.64 10.85 6.31
C VAL A 117 -14.69 10.58 4.82
N MET A 118 -13.79 11.22 4.08
CA MET A 118 -13.71 11.13 2.62
C MET A 118 -12.60 10.19 2.17
N ILE A 119 -12.84 9.50 1.05
CA ILE A 119 -11.86 8.72 0.29
C ILE A 119 -12.05 8.97 -1.21
N GLN A 120 -11.10 8.52 -2.03
CA GLN A 120 -11.16 8.60 -3.50
C GLN A 120 -11.08 7.19 -4.11
N ARG A 121 -12.24 6.62 -4.50
CA ARG A 121 -12.30 5.29 -5.12
C ARG A 121 -11.99 5.33 -6.63
N PRO A 122 -11.47 4.19 -7.18
CA PRO A 122 -11.17 2.93 -6.50
C PRO A 122 -9.98 3.10 -5.57
N VAL A 123 -10.08 2.57 -4.35
CA VAL A 123 -9.03 2.69 -3.32
C VAL A 123 -9.05 1.47 -2.39
N TYR A 124 -7.96 1.24 -1.70
CA TYR A 124 -7.76 0.16 -0.76
C TYR A 124 -8.95 0.02 0.22
N TYR A 125 -9.66 -1.10 0.12
CA TYR A 125 -10.96 -1.31 0.79
C TYR A 125 -10.92 -1.19 2.33
N PRO A 126 -9.81 -1.46 3.05
CA PRO A 126 -9.75 -1.22 4.49
C PRO A 126 -9.99 0.23 4.90
N PHE A 127 -9.79 1.22 4.02
CA PHE A 127 -10.20 2.61 4.31
C PHE A 127 -11.70 2.71 4.50
N SER A 128 -12.47 2.10 3.60
CA SER A 128 -13.93 2.04 3.70
C SER A 128 -14.39 1.29 4.96
N ASN A 129 -13.67 0.20 5.31
CA ASN A 129 -13.99 -0.58 6.51
C ASN A 129 -13.74 0.24 7.77
N ALA A 130 -12.58 0.90 7.90
CA ALA A 130 -12.26 1.75 9.06
C ALA A 130 -13.32 2.82 9.28
N ILE A 131 -13.78 3.49 8.22
CA ILE A 131 -14.82 4.49 8.29
C ILE A 131 -16.15 3.91 8.80
N LYS A 132 -16.59 2.79 8.22
CA LYS A 132 -17.88 2.15 8.54
C LYS A 132 -17.87 1.51 9.92
N ASP A 133 -16.82 0.74 10.24
CA ASP A 133 -16.70 0.02 11.52
C ASP A 133 -16.61 0.99 12.70
N LYS A 134 -16.00 2.16 12.48
CA LYS A 134 -15.96 3.25 13.46
C LYS A 134 -17.24 4.09 13.45
N GLN A 135 -18.27 3.72 12.66
CA GLN A 135 -19.57 4.40 12.56
C GLN A 135 -19.47 5.85 12.07
N ARG A 136 -18.52 6.14 11.17
CA ARG A 136 -18.41 7.42 10.46
C ARG A 136 -19.15 7.34 9.14
N LYS A 137 -19.56 8.50 8.62
CA LYS A 137 -20.20 8.61 7.30
C LYS A 137 -19.12 8.61 6.22
N LEU A 138 -19.14 7.61 5.33
CA LEU A 138 -18.24 7.55 4.20
C LEU A 138 -18.73 8.45 3.06
N VAL A 139 -17.86 9.35 2.59
CA VAL A 139 -18.05 10.12 1.36
C VAL A 139 -16.99 9.71 0.35
N ASN A 140 -17.40 9.47 -0.87
CA ASN A 140 -16.51 9.14 -1.99
C ASN A 140 -16.46 10.30 -2.99
N SER A 141 -15.26 10.82 -3.25
CA SER A 141 -14.97 11.64 -4.43
C SER A 141 -14.24 10.75 -5.44
N PRO A 142 -14.94 10.17 -6.44
CA PRO A 142 -14.35 9.15 -7.30
C PRO A 142 -13.22 9.75 -8.16
N LEU A 143 -12.17 8.97 -8.36
CA LEU A 143 -11.17 9.27 -9.36
C LEU A 143 -11.78 9.17 -10.77
N LYS A 144 -11.36 10.05 -11.66
CA LYS A 144 -11.70 9.98 -13.09
C LYS A 144 -10.75 9.05 -13.81
N ASN A 145 -11.27 8.06 -14.51
CA ASN A 145 -10.49 7.21 -15.41
C ASN A 145 -10.49 7.82 -16.81
N VAL A 146 -9.34 8.29 -17.26
CA VAL A 146 -9.12 8.84 -18.60
C VAL A 146 -8.22 7.87 -19.36
N ASP A 147 -8.81 6.94 -20.11
CA ASP A 147 -8.09 5.92 -20.89
C ASP A 147 -7.05 5.09 -20.10
N GLY A 148 -7.39 4.74 -18.84
CA GLY A 148 -6.51 3.98 -17.94
C GLY A 148 -5.62 4.85 -17.04
N HIS A 149 -5.58 6.14 -17.29
CA HIS A 149 -4.94 7.12 -16.39
C HIS A 149 -5.98 7.68 -15.41
N TYR A 150 -5.69 7.63 -14.12
CA TYR A 150 -6.62 8.09 -13.08
C TYR A 150 -6.22 9.48 -12.57
N GLU A 151 -7.21 10.36 -12.43
CA GLU A 151 -7.04 11.75 -12.02
C GLU A 151 -7.98 12.10 -10.87
N MET A 152 -7.59 13.05 -10.02
CA MET A 152 -8.45 13.62 -8.98
C MET A 152 -9.43 14.62 -9.60
N ASP A 153 -10.73 14.47 -9.34
CA ASP A 153 -11.72 15.50 -9.65
C ASP A 153 -11.77 16.54 -8.53
N LEU A 154 -10.92 17.55 -8.61
CA LEU A 154 -10.81 18.58 -7.57
C LEU A 154 -12.10 19.39 -7.40
N ALA A 155 -12.91 19.57 -8.47
CA ALA A 155 -14.17 20.29 -8.39
C ALA A 155 -15.22 19.47 -7.62
N ASP A 156 -15.38 18.18 -7.92
CA ASP A 156 -16.22 17.25 -7.16
C ASP A 156 -15.73 17.11 -5.71
N PHE A 157 -14.40 17.01 -5.54
CA PHE A 157 -13.78 16.91 -4.21
C PHE A 157 -14.16 18.09 -3.32
N GLU A 158 -13.91 19.33 -3.78
CA GLU A 158 -14.21 20.54 -3.00
C GLU A 158 -15.71 20.70 -2.76
N ALA A 159 -16.55 20.46 -3.77
CA ALA A 159 -18.00 20.51 -3.62
C ALA A 159 -18.50 19.56 -2.52
N LYS A 160 -17.97 18.34 -2.47
CA LYS A 160 -18.30 17.34 -1.44
C LYS A 160 -17.71 17.68 -0.07
N VAL A 161 -16.49 18.23 0.00
CA VAL A 161 -15.91 18.73 1.25
C VAL A 161 -16.86 19.70 1.93
N VAL A 162 -17.41 20.63 1.16
CA VAL A 162 -18.34 21.66 1.69
C VAL A 162 -19.72 21.09 2.00
N SER A 163 -20.36 20.42 1.04
CA SER A 163 -21.74 19.96 1.17
C SER A 163 -21.92 18.87 2.23
N GLU A 164 -20.94 17.98 2.37
CA GLU A 164 -20.95 16.87 3.31
C GLU A 164 -20.24 17.18 4.64
N LYS A 165 -19.68 18.38 4.77
CA LYS A 165 -18.95 18.85 5.97
C LYS A 165 -17.84 17.87 6.38
N VAL A 166 -17.02 17.49 5.42
CA VAL A 166 -15.94 16.50 5.62
C VAL A 166 -14.99 16.95 6.72
N LYS A 167 -14.68 16.06 7.65
CA LYS A 167 -13.75 16.31 8.77
C LYS A 167 -12.36 15.74 8.51
N LEU A 168 -12.31 14.60 7.82
CA LEU A 168 -11.10 13.86 7.59
C LEU A 168 -11.07 13.29 6.17
N PHE A 169 -9.92 13.37 5.51
CA PHE A 169 -9.66 12.75 4.23
C PHE A 169 -8.54 11.72 4.35
N ILE A 170 -8.73 10.51 3.82
CA ILE A 170 -7.70 9.48 3.75
C ILE A 170 -7.16 9.46 2.32
N LEU A 171 -5.95 9.99 2.16
CA LEU A 171 -5.19 10.03 0.90
C LEU A 171 -4.35 8.76 0.77
N CYS A 172 -4.39 8.10 -0.39
CA CYS A 172 -3.51 7.00 -0.75
C CYS A 172 -2.42 7.49 -1.73
N SER A 173 -1.14 7.44 -1.33
CA SER A 173 -0.03 7.98 -2.13
C SER A 173 1.26 7.18 -1.91
N PRO A 174 1.71 6.38 -2.87
CA PRO A 174 1.10 6.00 -4.16
C PRO A 174 -0.24 5.31 -4.05
N HIS A 175 -1.09 5.45 -5.06
CA HIS A 175 -2.49 5.06 -4.99
C HIS A 175 -2.74 3.60 -5.38
N ASN A 176 -3.13 2.78 -4.44
CA ASN A 176 -3.57 1.41 -4.61
C ASN A 176 -5.12 1.38 -4.78
N PRO A 177 -5.70 0.79 -5.85
CA PRO A 177 -5.08 -0.19 -6.75
C PRO A 177 -4.54 0.37 -8.07
N VAL A 178 -4.79 1.64 -8.40
CA VAL A 178 -4.60 2.19 -9.75
C VAL A 178 -3.14 2.47 -10.14
N GLY A 179 -2.19 2.33 -9.19
CA GLY A 179 -0.76 2.46 -9.46
C GLY A 179 -0.26 3.88 -9.69
N ARG A 180 -1.08 4.92 -9.40
CA ARG A 180 -0.69 6.32 -9.59
C ARG A 180 0.32 6.78 -8.53
N VAL A 181 1.29 7.57 -8.98
CA VAL A 181 2.13 8.43 -8.14
C VAL A 181 1.67 9.86 -8.37
N TRP A 182 1.14 10.49 -7.33
CA TRP A 182 0.66 11.86 -7.43
C TRP A 182 1.83 12.85 -7.54
N SER A 183 1.77 13.77 -8.49
CA SER A 183 2.75 14.85 -8.60
C SER A 183 2.64 15.81 -7.41
N GLU A 184 3.69 16.58 -7.15
CA GLU A 184 3.65 17.62 -6.11
C GLU A 184 2.52 18.63 -6.36
N GLU A 185 2.23 18.98 -7.62
CA GLU A 185 1.14 19.87 -7.99
C GLU A 185 -0.23 19.26 -7.66
N GLU A 186 -0.48 17.99 -8.00
CA GLU A 186 -1.73 17.29 -7.66
C GLU A 186 -1.94 17.23 -6.14
N LEU A 187 -0.86 16.92 -5.41
CA LEU A 187 -0.90 16.92 -3.93
C LEU A 187 -1.15 18.32 -3.37
N ALA A 188 -0.44 19.34 -3.86
CA ALA A 188 -0.62 20.73 -3.41
C ALA A 188 -2.06 21.22 -3.62
N ASN A 189 -2.67 20.87 -4.75
CA ASN A 189 -4.03 21.27 -5.06
C ASN A 189 -5.05 20.64 -4.08
N VAL A 190 -5.00 19.33 -3.84
CA VAL A 190 -5.93 18.67 -2.93
C VAL A 190 -5.69 19.07 -1.46
N LEU A 191 -4.43 19.23 -1.05
CA LEU A 191 -4.07 19.66 0.30
C LEU A 191 -4.49 21.12 0.56
N THR A 192 -4.42 21.99 -0.44
CA THR A 192 -4.93 23.37 -0.35
C THR A 192 -6.44 23.41 -0.08
N ILE A 193 -7.21 22.56 -0.76
CA ILE A 193 -8.65 22.44 -0.51
C ILE A 193 -8.88 21.95 0.94
N CYS A 194 -8.15 20.92 1.38
CA CYS A 194 -8.28 20.42 2.75
C CYS A 194 -7.95 21.50 3.79
N GLN A 195 -6.83 22.22 3.63
CA GLN A 195 -6.43 23.30 4.53
C GLN A 195 -7.47 24.45 4.57
N LYS A 196 -7.97 24.89 3.41
CA LYS A 196 -8.97 25.93 3.27
C LYS A 196 -10.25 25.63 4.05
N HIS A 197 -10.65 24.37 4.12
CA HIS A 197 -11.89 23.93 4.76
C HIS A 197 -11.67 23.24 6.13
N GLY A 198 -10.46 23.24 6.65
CA GLY A 198 -10.12 22.65 7.95
C GLY A 198 -10.26 21.13 8.01
N VAL A 199 -10.06 20.45 6.89
CA VAL A 199 -10.07 18.98 6.79
C VAL A 199 -8.70 18.41 7.21
N LEU A 200 -8.70 17.49 8.16
CA LEU A 200 -7.49 16.73 8.52
C LEU A 200 -7.20 15.69 7.44
N VAL A 201 -5.93 15.59 7.01
CA VAL A 201 -5.50 14.60 6.02
C VAL A 201 -4.68 13.51 6.69
N ILE A 202 -5.05 12.24 6.44
CA ILE A 202 -4.21 11.07 6.71
C ILE A 202 -3.66 10.60 5.37
N ALA A 203 -2.37 10.78 5.13
CA ALA A 203 -1.69 10.29 3.93
C ALA A 203 -1.09 8.90 4.22
N ASP A 204 -1.66 7.87 3.58
CA ASP A 204 -1.08 6.52 3.58
C ASP A 204 -0.02 6.44 2.49
N GLU A 205 1.25 6.49 2.92
CA GLU A 205 2.45 6.45 2.08
C GLU A 205 3.19 5.11 2.16
N ILE A 206 2.50 4.04 2.52
CA ILE A 206 3.11 2.71 2.74
C ILE A 206 3.79 2.13 1.49
N HIS A 207 3.48 2.66 0.30
CA HIS A 207 4.06 2.26 -0.98
C HIS A 207 5.11 3.24 -1.51
N SER A 208 5.54 4.24 -0.73
CA SER A 208 6.44 5.32 -1.16
C SER A 208 7.77 4.84 -1.77
N ASP A 209 8.29 3.72 -1.32
CA ASP A 209 9.55 3.16 -1.82
C ASP A 209 9.44 2.47 -3.21
N PHE A 210 8.22 2.25 -3.74
CA PHE A 210 8.01 1.55 -5.00
C PHE A 210 7.76 2.53 -6.15
N MET A 211 8.83 3.12 -6.65
CA MET A 211 8.79 3.98 -7.83
C MET A 211 9.27 3.22 -9.06
N MET A 212 8.43 3.20 -10.11
CA MET A 212 8.85 2.63 -11.39
C MET A 212 9.83 3.57 -12.09
N PRO A 213 10.63 3.06 -13.05
CA PRO A 213 11.61 3.90 -13.76
C PRO A 213 11.01 5.19 -14.32
N GLY A 214 11.65 6.31 -14.01
CA GLY A 214 11.22 7.64 -14.43
C GLY A 214 10.20 8.32 -13.52
N GLN A 215 9.74 7.65 -12.45
CA GLN A 215 8.84 8.23 -11.46
C GLN A 215 9.63 8.75 -10.25
N THR A 216 9.08 9.79 -9.61
CA THR A 216 9.62 10.34 -8.36
C THR A 216 8.49 10.51 -7.37
N PHE A 217 8.68 10.02 -6.16
CA PHE A 217 7.72 10.19 -5.07
C PHE A 217 7.91 11.55 -4.39
N THR A 218 6.79 12.18 -4.06
CA THR A 218 6.75 13.36 -3.18
C THR A 218 5.88 13.02 -1.97
N SER A 219 6.47 13.02 -0.78
CA SER A 219 5.69 12.87 0.46
C SER A 219 4.82 14.12 0.70
N ALA A 220 3.61 13.92 1.20
CA ALA A 220 2.71 15.00 1.59
C ALA A 220 3.36 15.98 2.61
N ILE A 221 4.33 15.50 3.41
CA ILE A 221 5.12 16.33 4.34
C ILE A 221 5.96 17.39 3.60
N SER A 222 6.47 17.05 2.42
CA SER A 222 7.41 17.91 1.68
C SER A 222 6.71 18.91 0.75
N VAL A 223 5.42 18.71 0.47
CA VAL A 223 4.66 19.56 -0.49
C VAL A 223 4.72 21.03 -0.09
N ASN A 224 5.11 21.88 -1.05
CA ASN A 224 5.29 23.32 -0.84
C ASN A 224 6.14 23.63 0.42
N GLU A 225 7.26 22.93 0.56
CA GLU A 225 8.20 23.12 1.69
C GLU A 225 7.54 22.91 3.07
N GLY A 226 6.53 22.05 3.17
CA GLY A 226 5.83 21.74 4.42
C GLY A 226 4.69 22.70 4.77
N ALA A 227 4.08 23.35 3.79
CA ALA A 227 2.99 24.30 4.00
C ALA A 227 1.73 23.70 4.67
N PHE A 228 1.59 22.37 4.66
CA PHE A 228 0.38 21.67 5.11
C PHE A 228 0.52 20.90 6.43
N LEU A 229 1.67 21.01 7.11
CA LEU A 229 2.01 20.22 8.31
C LEU A 229 0.99 20.32 9.46
N ASP A 230 0.25 21.43 9.57
CA ASP A 230 -0.74 21.62 10.62
C ASP A 230 -2.02 20.78 10.44
N HIS A 231 -2.28 20.30 9.24
CA HIS A 231 -3.48 19.51 8.88
C HIS A 231 -3.14 18.13 8.33
N LEU A 232 -1.93 17.61 8.63
CA LEU A 232 -1.41 16.41 8.01
C LEU A 232 -0.92 15.39 9.04
N ILE A 233 -1.23 14.12 8.78
CA ILE A 233 -0.65 12.93 9.42
C ILE A 233 -0.19 12.01 8.30
N VAL A 234 1.04 11.50 8.38
CA VAL A 234 1.58 10.58 7.38
C VAL A 234 1.81 9.21 8.00
N LEU A 235 1.47 8.17 7.23
CA LEU A 235 1.64 6.76 7.61
C LEU A 235 2.60 6.08 6.64
N ASN A 236 3.58 5.37 7.18
CA ASN A 236 4.42 4.48 6.40
C ASN A 236 4.90 3.28 7.23
N ALA A 237 5.55 2.33 6.60
CA ALA A 237 6.05 1.14 7.28
C ALA A 237 7.07 0.39 6.41
N PRO A 238 8.02 -0.33 6.99
CA PRO A 238 8.91 -1.22 6.26
C PRO A 238 8.22 -2.47 5.73
N SER A 239 6.95 -2.67 6.10
CA SER A 239 6.21 -3.92 5.88
C SER A 239 6.00 -4.23 4.39
N LYS A 240 5.73 -3.23 3.56
CA LYS A 240 5.59 -3.42 2.11
C LYS A 240 6.96 -3.43 1.43
N THR A 241 7.82 -2.49 1.76
CA THR A 241 9.15 -2.36 1.17
C THR A 241 9.98 -3.63 1.32
N PHE A 242 9.99 -4.25 2.50
CA PHE A 242 10.86 -5.36 2.83
C PHE A 242 10.15 -6.66 3.20
N ASN A 243 8.86 -6.78 2.89
CA ASN A 243 8.05 -7.98 3.19
C ASN A 243 8.01 -8.34 4.70
N LEU A 244 7.78 -7.35 5.57
CA LEU A 244 7.87 -7.48 7.04
C LEU A 244 6.51 -7.32 7.75
N ALA A 245 5.39 -7.51 7.06
CA ALA A 245 4.06 -7.19 7.62
C ALA A 245 3.76 -7.90 8.95
N SER A 246 4.12 -9.17 9.08
CA SER A 246 3.88 -9.95 10.31
C SER A 246 4.75 -9.55 11.50
N LEU A 247 5.72 -8.65 11.33
CA LEU A 247 6.56 -8.15 12.42
C LEU A 247 5.98 -6.95 13.14
N LEU A 248 4.82 -6.45 12.70
CA LEU A 248 3.97 -5.48 13.39
C LEU A 248 4.70 -4.18 13.77
N ASN A 249 5.29 -3.52 12.78
CA ASN A 249 5.96 -2.24 12.95
C ASN A 249 5.53 -1.25 11.85
N SER A 250 4.91 -0.15 12.25
CA SER A 250 4.56 0.96 11.35
C SER A 250 4.66 2.30 12.06
N HIS A 251 4.79 3.35 11.27
CA HIS A 251 5.02 4.71 11.72
C HIS A 251 3.79 5.58 11.49
N ILE A 252 3.49 6.43 12.47
CA ILE A 252 2.52 7.51 12.38
C ILE A 252 3.29 8.80 12.62
N TRP A 253 3.40 9.65 11.61
CA TRP A 253 4.10 10.93 11.69
C TRP A 253 3.08 12.04 11.86
N ILE A 254 3.11 12.72 13.03
CA ILE A 254 2.17 13.78 13.38
C ILE A 254 2.96 15.08 13.63
N PRO A 255 3.12 15.95 12.61
CA PRO A 255 3.90 17.19 12.73
C PRO A 255 3.29 18.17 13.74
N ASN A 256 1.97 18.38 13.69
CA ASN A 256 1.27 19.30 14.59
C ASN A 256 1.28 18.81 16.04
N GLU A 257 1.77 19.64 16.96
CA GLU A 257 1.93 19.29 18.38
C GLU A 257 0.57 19.02 19.07
N ALA A 258 -0.46 19.78 18.76
CA ALA A 258 -1.78 19.61 19.38
C ALA A 258 -2.42 18.27 18.96
N LEU A 259 -2.38 17.94 17.68
CA LEU A 259 -2.82 16.65 17.16
C LEU A 259 -2.01 15.50 17.77
N ARG A 260 -0.71 15.67 17.90
CA ARG A 260 0.18 14.67 18.49
C ARG A 260 -0.11 14.44 19.98
N LYS A 261 -0.43 15.50 20.73
CA LYS A 261 -0.84 15.37 22.15
C LYS A 261 -2.19 14.64 22.27
N GLN A 262 -3.15 14.97 21.40
CA GLN A 262 -4.46 14.29 21.35
C GLN A 262 -4.28 12.79 21.03
N TYR A 263 -3.50 12.45 20.00
CA TYR A 263 -3.23 11.05 19.65
C TYR A 263 -2.53 10.29 20.80
N ARG A 264 -1.52 10.89 21.44
CA ARG A 264 -0.84 10.27 22.58
C ARG A 264 -1.79 9.99 23.76
N ALA A 265 -2.72 10.89 24.04
CA ALA A 265 -3.74 10.66 25.06
C ALA A 265 -4.68 9.50 24.66
N TYR A 266 -5.13 9.45 23.42
CA TYR A 266 -5.93 8.37 22.86
C TYR A 266 -5.19 7.02 22.94
N ALA A 267 -3.96 6.96 22.44
CA ALA A 267 -3.14 5.75 22.41
C ALA A 267 -2.88 5.21 23.82
N LYS A 268 -2.64 6.10 24.80
CA LYS A 268 -2.45 5.70 26.22
C LYS A 268 -3.70 5.02 26.79
N VAL A 269 -4.90 5.56 26.54
CA VAL A 269 -6.17 4.99 27.02
C VAL A 269 -6.42 3.63 26.36
N ASN A 270 -6.09 3.49 25.08
CA ASN A 270 -6.28 2.27 24.32
C ASN A 270 -5.10 1.27 24.44
N ARG A 271 -4.08 1.58 25.27
CA ARG A 271 -2.90 0.72 25.51
C ARG A 271 -2.08 0.44 24.24
N GLN A 272 -2.02 1.38 23.32
CA GLN A 272 -1.34 1.28 22.01
C GLN A 272 -0.06 2.15 22.01
N THR A 273 0.75 2.02 23.03
CA THR A 273 1.96 2.83 23.21
C THR A 273 3.26 2.05 22.99
N GLU A 274 3.15 0.76 22.73
CA GLU A 274 4.32 -0.12 22.58
C GLU A 274 4.51 -0.52 21.11
N SER A 275 5.77 -0.73 20.72
CA SER A 275 6.16 -1.22 19.38
C SER A 275 6.85 -2.58 19.53
N SER A 276 6.74 -3.41 18.50
CA SER A 276 7.36 -4.74 18.45
C SER A 276 8.90 -4.61 18.44
N LEU A 277 9.59 -5.14 19.45
CA LEU A 277 11.05 -5.20 19.47
C LEU A 277 11.62 -5.89 18.23
N ILE A 278 11.04 -7.00 17.84
CA ILE A 278 11.48 -7.78 16.67
C ILE A 278 11.22 -6.98 15.38
N GLY A 279 10.08 -6.28 15.32
CA GLY A 279 9.77 -5.37 14.22
C GLY A 279 10.75 -4.19 14.13
N GLN A 280 11.16 -3.61 15.26
CA GLN A 280 12.17 -2.53 15.28
C GLN A 280 13.53 -3.01 14.78
N VAL A 281 14.02 -4.16 15.27
CA VAL A 281 15.30 -4.75 14.85
C VAL A 281 15.29 -5.05 13.35
N ALA A 282 14.19 -5.61 12.84
CA ALA A 282 14.04 -5.89 11.41
C ALA A 282 14.02 -4.61 10.57
N ALA A 283 13.23 -3.62 10.96
CA ALA A 283 13.12 -2.35 10.26
C ALA A 283 14.46 -1.60 10.20
N GLN A 284 15.17 -1.52 11.33
CA GLN A 284 16.48 -0.88 11.41
C GLN A 284 17.48 -1.56 10.48
N ALA A 285 17.57 -2.89 10.51
CA ALA A 285 18.47 -3.64 9.64
C ALA A 285 18.11 -3.47 8.14
N ALA A 286 16.81 -3.43 7.82
CA ALA A 286 16.30 -3.23 6.47
C ALA A 286 16.64 -1.84 5.93
N TYR A 287 16.34 -0.77 6.67
CA TYR A 287 16.66 0.61 6.28
C TYR A 287 18.16 0.90 6.18
N ALA A 288 18.98 0.21 6.99
CA ALA A 288 20.42 0.37 6.94
C ALA A 288 21.08 -0.30 5.72
N ASN A 289 20.47 -1.38 5.17
CA ASN A 289 21.15 -2.27 4.23
C ASN A 289 20.26 -2.69 3.05
N GLY A 290 19.09 -2.11 2.88
CA GLY A 290 18.09 -2.61 1.92
C GLY A 290 18.17 -2.05 0.51
N ASP A 291 19.03 -1.06 0.26
CA ASP A 291 19.06 -0.32 -1.01
C ASP A 291 19.22 -1.23 -2.24
N GLU A 292 20.24 -2.09 -2.24
CA GLU A 292 20.52 -2.98 -3.38
C GLU A 292 19.41 -4.03 -3.57
N TRP A 293 18.85 -4.53 -2.46
CA TRP A 293 17.76 -5.49 -2.48
C TRP A 293 16.49 -4.88 -3.08
N LEU A 294 16.13 -3.65 -2.64
CA LEU A 294 14.95 -2.93 -3.15
C LEU A 294 15.11 -2.59 -4.63
N ALA A 295 16.28 -2.12 -5.05
CA ALA A 295 16.54 -1.81 -6.46
C ALA A 295 16.34 -3.06 -7.35
N ALA A 296 16.87 -4.22 -6.93
CA ALA A 296 16.69 -5.47 -7.65
C ALA A 296 15.23 -5.96 -7.64
N LEU A 297 14.51 -5.80 -6.55
CA LEU A 297 13.09 -6.10 -6.47
C LEU A 297 12.26 -5.23 -7.44
N ILE A 298 12.50 -3.92 -7.47
CA ILE A 298 11.82 -2.99 -8.39
C ILE A 298 12.06 -3.41 -9.85
N ASP A 299 13.28 -3.83 -10.19
CA ASP A 299 13.61 -4.33 -11.52
C ASP A 299 12.78 -5.57 -11.89
N VAL A 300 12.63 -6.53 -10.96
CA VAL A 300 11.74 -7.70 -11.14
C VAL A 300 10.28 -7.28 -11.33
N ILE A 301 9.78 -6.37 -10.49
CA ILE A 301 8.39 -5.88 -10.56
C ILE A 301 8.14 -5.20 -11.91
N TYR A 302 9.06 -4.33 -12.33
CA TYR A 302 8.93 -3.61 -13.60
C TYR A 302 8.99 -4.53 -14.81
N HIS A 303 9.87 -5.52 -14.79
CA HIS A 303 9.92 -6.58 -15.82
C HIS A 303 8.60 -7.36 -15.88
N ASN A 304 8.06 -7.77 -14.74
CA ASN A 304 6.78 -8.45 -14.65
C ASN A 304 5.63 -7.59 -15.21
N TYR A 305 5.60 -6.29 -14.90
CA TYR A 305 4.66 -5.34 -15.46
C TYR A 305 4.74 -5.28 -17.00
N GLN A 306 5.95 -5.08 -17.53
CA GLN A 306 6.16 -5.01 -18.97
C GLN A 306 5.75 -6.30 -19.68
N TYR A 307 6.05 -7.46 -19.08
CA TYR A 307 5.66 -8.75 -19.63
C TYR A 307 4.13 -8.88 -19.72
N ILE A 308 3.41 -8.55 -18.65
CA ILE A 308 1.93 -8.61 -18.64
C ILE A 308 1.38 -7.66 -19.71
N LYS A 309 1.78 -6.40 -19.69
CA LYS A 309 1.27 -5.39 -20.61
C LYS A 309 1.46 -5.80 -22.06
N THR A 310 2.69 -6.15 -22.43
CA THR A 310 3.02 -6.53 -23.81
C THR A 310 2.26 -7.77 -24.28
N ASN A 311 2.26 -8.84 -23.47
CA ASN A 311 1.70 -10.12 -23.92
C ASN A 311 0.18 -10.17 -23.82
N LEU A 312 -0.42 -9.58 -22.78
CA LEU A 312 -1.85 -9.61 -22.58
C LEU A 312 -2.57 -8.70 -23.59
N GLU A 313 -2.12 -7.45 -23.78
CA GLU A 313 -2.70 -6.52 -24.76
C GLU A 313 -2.51 -7.00 -26.21
N ALA A 314 -1.36 -7.62 -26.54
CA ALA A 314 -1.15 -8.21 -27.87
C ALA A 314 -2.07 -9.41 -28.14
N ALA A 315 -2.31 -10.26 -27.13
CA ALA A 315 -3.14 -11.45 -27.28
C ALA A 315 -4.64 -11.17 -27.21
N VAL A 316 -5.05 -10.16 -26.44
CA VAL A 316 -6.45 -9.74 -26.21
C VAL A 316 -6.50 -8.20 -26.21
N PRO A 317 -6.58 -7.55 -27.40
CA PRO A 317 -6.48 -6.09 -27.53
C PRO A 317 -7.58 -5.28 -26.84
N SER A 318 -8.67 -5.93 -26.42
CA SER A 318 -9.75 -5.30 -25.65
C SER A 318 -9.46 -5.19 -24.14
N VAL A 319 -8.43 -5.88 -23.63
CA VAL A 319 -7.94 -5.70 -22.25
C VAL A 319 -7.12 -4.42 -22.18
N LYS A 320 -7.30 -3.67 -21.10
CA LYS A 320 -6.46 -2.50 -20.81
C LYS A 320 -5.65 -2.74 -19.54
N VAL A 321 -4.34 -2.79 -19.69
CA VAL A 321 -3.40 -2.89 -18.56
C VAL A 321 -3.07 -1.48 -18.09
N GLY A 322 -3.43 -1.15 -16.83
CA GLY A 322 -3.19 0.16 -16.24
C GLY A 322 -1.72 0.56 -16.25
N GLU A 323 -1.46 1.86 -16.25
CA GLU A 323 -0.11 2.39 -16.08
C GLU A 323 0.36 2.12 -14.63
N LEU A 324 1.55 1.53 -14.49
CA LEU A 324 2.17 1.31 -13.18
C LEU A 324 3.25 2.36 -12.94
N GLN A 325 2.91 3.41 -12.22
CA GLN A 325 3.85 4.47 -11.81
C GLN A 325 4.51 4.14 -10.48
N GLY A 326 3.75 3.54 -9.55
CA GLY A 326 4.21 3.12 -8.23
C GLY A 326 3.48 1.88 -7.73
N THR A 327 3.86 1.38 -6.56
CA THR A 327 3.42 0.12 -5.97
C THR A 327 3.95 -1.12 -6.72
N TYR A 328 3.60 -2.31 -6.25
CA TYR A 328 3.80 -3.57 -6.97
C TYR A 328 2.45 -4.26 -7.28
N LEU A 329 1.40 -3.43 -7.40
CA LEU A 329 0.02 -3.87 -7.57
C LEU A 329 -0.51 -3.31 -8.88
N LEU A 330 -0.86 -4.18 -9.82
CA LEU A 330 -1.25 -3.81 -11.16
C LEU A 330 -2.76 -3.88 -11.33
N TRP A 331 -3.37 -2.79 -11.79
CA TRP A 331 -4.79 -2.69 -12.09
C TRP A 331 -5.07 -3.02 -13.55
N ILE A 332 -6.00 -3.94 -13.83
CA ILE A 332 -6.30 -4.43 -15.16
C ILE A 332 -7.81 -4.34 -15.41
N ASP A 333 -8.20 -3.70 -16.51
CA ASP A 333 -9.57 -3.57 -16.98
C ASP A 333 -9.90 -4.71 -17.98
N LEU A 334 -10.86 -5.53 -17.62
CA LEU A 334 -11.38 -6.64 -18.43
C LEU A 334 -12.77 -6.35 -19.03
N SER A 335 -13.34 -5.16 -18.80
CA SER A 335 -14.74 -4.82 -19.11
C SER A 335 -15.15 -5.12 -20.56
N GLN A 336 -14.23 -4.92 -21.51
CA GLN A 336 -14.48 -5.15 -22.94
C GLN A 336 -14.11 -6.57 -23.40
N SER A 337 -13.70 -7.46 -22.47
CA SER A 337 -13.16 -8.79 -22.80
C SER A 337 -13.92 -9.94 -22.15
N LEU A 338 -14.89 -9.64 -21.30
CA LEU A 338 -15.62 -10.66 -20.54
C LEU A 338 -16.69 -11.40 -21.36
N ASN A 339 -17.14 -10.84 -22.50
CA ASN A 339 -18.14 -11.47 -23.40
C ASN A 339 -19.43 -11.93 -22.66
N GLY A 340 -19.92 -11.12 -21.72
CA GLY A 340 -21.11 -11.42 -20.92
C GLY A 340 -20.90 -12.34 -19.71
N ARG A 341 -19.67 -12.80 -19.48
CA ARG A 341 -19.27 -13.56 -18.30
C ARG A 341 -18.90 -12.61 -17.15
N THR A 342 -18.90 -13.09 -15.93
CA THR A 342 -18.38 -12.34 -14.79
C THR A 342 -16.86 -12.44 -14.70
N THR A 343 -16.23 -11.47 -14.06
CA THR A 343 -14.78 -11.48 -13.77
C THR A 343 -14.39 -12.74 -13.00
N LYS A 344 -15.23 -13.18 -12.06
CA LYS A 344 -14.99 -14.41 -11.29
C LYS A 344 -14.97 -15.65 -12.18
N GLU A 345 -15.95 -15.81 -13.05
CA GLU A 345 -16.01 -16.96 -13.99
C GLU A 345 -14.76 -17.03 -14.86
N VAL A 346 -14.31 -15.90 -15.40
CA VAL A 346 -13.14 -15.86 -16.30
C VAL A 346 -11.83 -16.05 -15.51
N VAL A 347 -11.64 -15.29 -14.44
CA VAL A 347 -10.33 -15.20 -13.77
C VAL A 347 -10.13 -16.32 -12.75
N GLN A 348 -11.14 -16.57 -11.90
CA GLN A 348 -11.02 -17.60 -10.88
C GLN A 348 -11.34 -18.99 -11.44
N ASP A 349 -12.52 -19.15 -12.05
CA ASP A 349 -13.03 -20.49 -12.36
C ASP A 349 -12.34 -21.08 -13.60
N GLN A 350 -12.10 -20.27 -14.65
CA GLN A 350 -11.47 -20.70 -15.91
C GLN A 350 -9.96 -20.52 -15.92
N ALA A 351 -9.45 -19.31 -15.59
CA ALA A 351 -8.01 -19.05 -15.56
C ALA A 351 -7.31 -19.59 -14.31
N LYS A 352 -8.03 -20.06 -13.28
CA LYS A 352 -7.46 -20.61 -12.06
C LYS A 352 -6.52 -19.65 -11.32
N LEU A 353 -6.91 -18.37 -11.25
CA LEU A 353 -6.15 -17.32 -10.57
C LEU A 353 -6.90 -16.83 -9.33
N ALA A 354 -6.22 -16.70 -8.21
CA ALA A 354 -6.70 -15.98 -7.03
C ALA A 354 -6.16 -14.55 -7.06
N VAL A 355 -7.06 -13.58 -7.25
CA VAL A 355 -6.73 -12.15 -7.38
C VAL A 355 -7.62 -11.32 -6.47
N ASP A 356 -7.30 -10.04 -6.28
CA ASP A 356 -8.26 -9.10 -5.72
C ASP A 356 -9.20 -8.60 -6.84
N PHE A 357 -10.50 -8.78 -6.64
CA PHE A 357 -11.53 -8.34 -7.58
C PHE A 357 -11.82 -6.84 -7.40
N GLY A 358 -12.14 -6.18 -8.50
CA GLY A 358 -12.30 -4.73 -8.53
C GLY A 358 -13.43 -4.20 -7.66
N ASP A 359 -14.51 -4.95 -7.50
CA ASP A 359 -15.65 -4.58 -6.64
C ASP A 359 -15.28 -4.46 -5.16
N TRP A 360 -14.14 -5.02 -4.72
CA TRP A 360 -13.62 -4.79 -3.38
C TRP A 360 -13.12 -3.35 -3.18
N PHE A 361 -12.63 -2.70 -4.25
CA PHE A 361 -12.06 -1.35 -4.22
C PHE A 361 -13.09 -0.26 -4.54
N ALA A 362 -14.05 -0.57 -5.42
CA ALA A 362 -15.17 0.29 -5.77
C ALA A 362 -16.33 -0.55 -6.33
N PRO A 363 -17.58 -0.29 -5.94
CA PRO A 363 -18.74 -1.08 -6.39
C PRO A 363 -18.94 -1.10 -7.91
N ASP A 364 -18.47 -0.07 -8.60
CA ASP A 364 -18.55 0.10 -10.07
C ASP A 364 -17.36 -0.47 -10.83
N ALA A 365 -16.34 -0.97 -10.12
CA ALA A 365 -15.13 -1.56 -10.71
C ALA A 365 -15.19 -3.10 -10.83
N LYS A 366 -16.39 -3.70 -10.90
CA LYS A 366 -16.61 -5.16 -10.91
C LYS A 366 -15.89 -5.90 -12.03
N ASP A 367 -15.59 -5.22 -13.14
CA ASP A 367 -14.94 -5.80 -14.31
C ASP A 367 -13.42 -5.60 -14.32
N PHE A 368 -12.86 -5.13 -13.20
CA PHE A 368 -11.43 -4.96 -12.99
C PHE A 368 -10.86 -6.02 -12.05
N ILE A 369 -9.54 -6.21 -12.16
CA ILE A 369 -8.77 -7.06 -11.25
C ILE A 369 -7.47 -6.36 -10.84
N ARG A 370 -6.93 -6.76 -9.68
CA ARG A 370 -5.61 -6.31 -9.22
C ARG A 370 -4.65 -7.49 -9.11
N PHE A 371 -3.53 -7.44 -9.83
CA PHE A 371 -2.45 -8.41 -9.75
C PHE A 371 -1.34 -7.93 -8.81
N ASN A 372 -0.81 -8.82 -7.99
CA ASN A 372 0.43 -8.62 -7.26
C ASN A 372 1.62 -9.04 -8.13
N LEU A 373 2.54 -8.10 -8.40
CA LEU A 373 3.71 -8.30 -9.25
C LEU A 373 4.99 -8.70 -8.49
N ALA A 374 4.98 -8.65 -7.15
CA ALA A 374 6.12 -9.01 -6.32
C ALA A 374 6.21 -10.54 -6.17
N THR A 375 6.27 -11.22 -7.30
CA THR A 375 6.38 -12.67 -7.46
C THR A 375 7.36 -13.02 -8.58
N THR A 376 7.67 -14.31 -8.77
CA THR A 376 8.62 -14.73 -9.78
C THR A 376 8.07 -14.51 -11.21
N PRO A 377 8.95 -14.23 -12.21
CA PRO A 377 8.55 -14.17 -13.62
C PRO A 377 7.86 -15.44 -14.12
N ALA A 378 8.19 -16.60 -13.55
CA ALA A 378 7.53 -17.86 -13.88
C ALA A 378 6.04 -17.85 -13.49
N ASN A 379 5.71 -17.38 -12.29
CA ASN A 379 4.33 -17.23 -11.85
C ASN A 379 3.55 -16.22 -12.72
N ILE A 380 4.19 -15.11 -13.07
CA ILE A 380 3.59 -14.11 -13.95
C ILE A 380 3.32 -14.68 -15.34
N LYS A 381 4.29 -15.39 -15.92
CA LYS A 381 4.09 -16.05 -17.23
C LYS A 381 2.93 -17.02 -17.19
N GLN A 382 2.89 -17.88 -16.19
CA GLN A 382 1.80 -18.84 -16.00
C GLN A 382 0.44 -18.12 -15.87
N ALA A 383 0.35 -17.07 -15.08
CA ALA A 383 -0.89 -16.30 -14.90
C ALA A 383 -1.36 -15.65 -16.20
N VAL A 384 -0.44 -15.06 -16.96
CA VAL A 384 -0.76 -14.44 -18.26
C VAL A 384 -1.24 -15.49 -19.26
N ASP A 385 -0.56 -16.63 -19.37
CA ASP A 385 -0.96 -17.72 -20.28
C ASP A 385 -2.37 -18.25 -19.94
N GLN A 386 -2.64 -18.47 -18.64
CA GLN A 386 -3.96 -18.93 -18.16
C GLN A 386 -5.06 -17.89 -18.42
N LEU A 387 -4.80 -16.60 -18.13
CA LEU A 387 -5.77 -15.54 -18.36
C LEU A 387 -6.09 -15.35 -19.85
N ILE A 388 -5.08 -15.36 -20.71
CA ILE A 388 -5.27 -15.29 -22.17
C ILE A 388 -6.12 -16.45 -22.66
N ALA A 389 -5.85 -17.68 -22.22
CA ALA A 389 -6.62 -18.86 -22.59
C ALA A 389 -8.09 -18.75 -22.19
N ALA A 390 -8.38 -18.24 -20.98
CA ALA A 390 -9.73 -18.04 -20.48
C ALA A 390 -10.48 -16.91 -21.21
N LEU A 391 -9.80 -15.81 -21.53
CA LEU A 391 -10.43 -14.67 -22.23
C LEU A 391 -10.77 -14.98 -23.70
N LYS A 392 -10.09 -15.93 -24.33
CA LYS A 392 -10.32 -16.34 -25.71
C LYS A 392 -11.44 -17.41 -25.89
N GLN A 393 -11.95 -17.96 -24.80
CA GLN A 393 -13.13 -18.84 -24.78
C GLN A 393 -14.41 -18.02 -24.91
#